data_1b173cbaf40fdc54baa360ff17ed1096
#
_entry.id   1b173cbaf40fdc54baa360ff17ed1096
#
_cell.length_a   1.000
_cell.length_b   1.000
_cell.length_c   1.000
_cell.angle_alpha   90.00
_cell.angle_beta   90.00
_cell.angle_gamma   90.00
#
_symmetry.space_group_name_H-M   'P 1'
#
loop_
_entity.id
_entity.type
_entity.pdbx_description
1 polymer ?
#
loop_
_entity_poly.entity_id
_entity_poly.type
_entity_poly.pdbx_seq_one_letter_code
_entity_poly.pdbx_strand_id
1 'polypeptide(L)'
;MTRLAAVAAACVAAGALAAVAGATNECRGLQVCVPVAGPWVVTGSGPETQFALACPKRFVVAGLDAELSSRSVDVAFRGGLGSPVNPGITTSSTAVFLARLLGHGGLAAFRPHIGCIPASGGGSRFPTVRRAFPPGRPLAPTTAQIAVRPGVHRYVERCGARLTLAGASHAVGFYTGTAPAPAQLRLVSVTQQVRGGVVTVTVRAGALGGLRAVVQVDLDCAAAA
;
A
#
# COMPACT_ATOMS: atom_id res chain seq x y z
N MET A 1 -46.65 -49.78 7.79
CA MET A 1 -45.70 -49.40 8.83
C MET A 1 -44.30 -49.36 8.23
N THR A 2 -43.56 -48.31 8.35
CA THR A 2 -42.18 -48.03 7.86
C THR A 2 -42.08 -47.07 6.70
N ARG A 3 -42.23 -45.77 6.98
CA ARG A 3 -41.68 -44.68 6.21
C ARG A 3 -41.47 -43.47 7.13
N LEU A 4 -40.40 -43.45 7.89
CA LEU A 4 -40.00 -42.30 8.72
C LEU A 4 -38.55 -42.51 9.16
N ALA A 5 -37.55 -42.32 8.25
CA ALA A 5 -36.15 -42.24 8.63
C ALA A 5 -35.29 -41.78 7.42
N ALA A 6 -35.51 -40.59 6.88
CA ALA A 6 -34.62 -40.04 5.85
C ALA A 6 -34.70 -38.51 5.74
N VAL A 7 -34.70 -37.75 6.84
CA VAL A 7 -34.69 -36.27 6.80
C VAL A 7 -33.68 -35.65 7.78
N ALA A 8 -32.78 -36.37 8.37
CA ALA A 8 -31.92 -35.85 9.43
C ALA A 8 -30.42 -35.72 9.05
N ALA A 9 -30.05 -35.76 7.77
CA ALA A 9 -28.62 -35.76 7.36
C ALA A 9 -28.18 -34.59 6.43
N ALA A 10 -28.97 -33.53 6.27
CA ALA A 10 -28.67 -32.47 5.31
C ALA A 10 -28.29 -31.09 5.92
N CYS A 11 -28.13 -30.97 7.24
CA CYS A 11 -27.89 -29.64 7.87
C CYS A 11 -26.50 -29.43 8.49
N VAL A 12 -25.48 -30.25 8.21
CA VAL A 12 -24.17 -30.13 8.87
C VAL A 12 -23.03 -29.67 7.93
N ALA A 13 -23.29 -29.39 6.67
CA ALA A 13 -22.21 -29.06 5.72
C ALA A 13 -22.10 -27.58 5.33
N ALA A 14 -22.78 -26.65 6.00
CA ALA A 14 -22.74 -25.21 5.64
C ALA A 14 -21.97 -24.31 6.63
N GLY A 15 -21.16 -24.86 7.51
CA GLY A 15 -20.57 -24.14 8.64
C GLY A 15 -19.06 -24.02 8.69
N ALA A 16 -18.32 -24.05 7.59
CA ALA A 16 -16.86 -23.99 7.68
C ALA A 16 -16.17 -23.34 6.49
N LEU A 17 -16.49 -22.12 6.17
CA LEU A 17 -15.63 -21.24 5.38
C LEU A 17 -15.78 -19.79 5.86
N ALA A 18 -15.72 -19.55 7.16
CA ALA A 18 -15.30 -18.24 7.64
C ALA A 18 -13.79 -18.18 7.41
N ALA A 19 -13.39 -17.64 6.26
CA ALA A 19 -12.04 -17.13 6.10
C ALA A 19 -11.78 -16.24 7.32
N VAL A 20 -10.76 -16.56 8.10
CA VAL A 20 -10.23 -15.67 9.11
C VAL A 20 -9.64 -14.50 8.34
N ALA A 21 -10.50 -13.57 7.95
CA ALA A 21 -10.06 -12.23 7.56
C ALA A 21 -9.38 -11.70 8.81
N GLY A 22 -8.06 -11.56 8.77
CA GLY A 22 -7.32 -10.87 9.81
C GLY A 22 -8.07 -9.56 10.05
N ALA A 23 -8.52 -9.35 11.28
CA ALA A 23 -9.30 -8.18 11.63
C ALA A 23 -8.39 -6.95 11.50
N THR A 24 -8.45 -6.28 10.37
CA THR A 24 -7.79 -5.00 10.16
C THR A 24 -8.59 -3.91 10.87
N ASN A 25 -7.88 -2.91 11.40
CA ASN A 25 -8.46 -1.90 12.31
C ASN A 25 -8.61 -0.52 11.66
N GLU A 26 -8.35 -0.39 10.37
CA GLU A 26 -8.32 0.90 9.65
C GLU A 26 -9.63 1.69 9.73
N CYS A 27 -10.75 1.01 9.94
CA CYS A 27 -12.07 1.64 10.10
C CYS A 27 -12.60 1.65 11.54
N ARG A 28 -11.82 1.20 12.51
CA ARG A 28 -12.29 1.09 13.89
C ARG A 28 -12.65 2.45 14.49
N GLY A 29 -13.85 2.54 15.04
CA GLY A 29 -14.36 3.77 15.67
C GLY A 29 -14.89 4.82 14.69
N LEU A 30 -14.88 4.56 13.39
CA LEU A 30 -15.42 5.45 12.37
C LEU A 30 -16.85 5.05 12.01
N GLN A 31 -17.79 6.02 12.04
CA GLN A 31 -19.20 5.77 11.69
C GLN A 31 -19.39 5.53 10.19
N VAL A 32 -18.61 6.22 9.36
CA VAL A 32 -18.62 6.07 7.91
C VAL A 32 -17.19 5.86 7.47
N CYS A 33 -16.88 4.67 7.00
CA CYS A 33 -15.54 4.31 6.56
C CYS A 33 -15.60 3.36 5.37
N VAL A 34 -14.82 3.65 4.36
CA VAL A 34 -14.58 2.75 3.23
C VAL A 34 -13.17 2.16 3.41
N PRO A 35 -13.04 0.87 3.69
CA PRO A 35 -11.75 0.22 3.77
C PRO A 35 -11.13 0.09 2.38
N VAL A 36 -9.86 0.42 2.25
CA VAL A 36 -9.08 0.25 1.03
C VAL A 36 -7.83 -0.54 1.36
N ALA A 37 -7.70 -1.70 0.74
CA ALA A 37 -6.55 -2.57 0.86
C ALA A 37 -5.65 -2.46 -0.37
N GLY A 38 -4.35 -2.34 -0.15
CA GLY A 38 -3.34 -2.41 -1.19
C GLY A 38 -2.97 -3.84 -1.58
N PRO A 39 -1.98 -4.00 -2.45
CA PRO A 39 -1.36 -5.29 -2.72
C PRO A 39 -0.48 -5.73 -1.54
N TRP A 40 -0.09 -6.99 -1.53
CA TRP A 40 1.01 -7.47 -0.71
C TRP A 40 2.33 -6.92 -1.26
N VAL A 41 2.90 -5.96 -0.58
CA VAL A 41 4.14 -5.24 -0.97
C VAL A 41 5.35 -5.97 -0.47
N VAL A 42 6.26 -6.29 -1.37
CA VAL A 42 7.50 -7.02 -1.05
C VAL A 42 8.47 -6.10 -0.32
N THR A 43 9.01 -6.58 0.79
CA THR A 43 10.11 -5.94 1.52
C THR A 43 11.23 -6.94 1.79
N GLY A 44 12.45 -6.45 1.86
CA GLY A 44 13.64 -7.25 2.10
C GLY A 44 14.54 -6.63 3.17
N SER A 45 15.72 -7.19 3.34
CA SER A 45 16.76 -6.69 4.26
C SER A 45 17.55 -5.49 3.71
N GLY A 46 17.15 -4.97 2.54
CA GLY A 46 17.74 -3.80 1.92
C GLY A 46 17.19 -2.47 2.47
N PRO A 47 17.24 -1.43 1.64
CA PRO A 47 16.63 -0.16 1.97
C PRO A 47 15.14 -0.29 2.29
N GLU A 48 14.62 0.65 3.07
CA GLU A 48 13.21 0.72 3.41
C GLU A 48 12.35 0.73 2.13
N THR A 49 11.35 -0.15 2.09
CA THR A 49 10.37 -0.21 0.99
C THR A 49 9.26 0.79 1.27
N GLN A 50 9.01 1.68 0.32
CA GLN A 50 7.95 2.68 0.40
C GLN A 50 6.79 2.29 -0.53
N PHE A 51 5.55 2.44 -0.05
CA PHE A 51 4.34 2.23 -0.84
C PHE A 51 3.28 3.27 -0.49
N ALA A 52 2.75 3.95 -1.50
CA ALA A 52 1.68 4.92 -1.36
C ALA A 52 0.32 4.26 -1.66
N LEU A 53 -0.64 4.42 -0.76
CA LEU A 53 -2.01 3.95 -0.92
C LEU A 53 -2.97 5.13 -0.83
N ALA A 54 -3.86 5.26 -1.80
CA ALA A 54 -4.76 6.40 -1.91
C ALA A 54 -6.23 6.01 -1.66
N CYS A 55 -6.95 6.90 -1.02
CA CYS A 55 -8.40 6.85 -0.93
C CYS A 55 -9.06 7.12 -2.30
N PRO A 56 -10.29 6.65 -2.49
CA PRO A 56 -11.11 7.06 -3.64
C PRO A 56 -11.26 8.59 -3.72
N LYS A 57 -11.59 9.09 -4.89
CA LYS A 57 -11.85 10.54 -5.07
C LYS A 57 -12.87 11.03 -4.05
N ARG A 58 -12.64 12.20 -3.48
CA ARG A 58 -13.46 12.85 -2.45
C ARG A 58 -13.44 12.19 -1.07
N PHE A 59 -12.50 11.30 -0.83
CA PHE A 59 -12.24 10.71 0.48
C PHE A 59 -10.86 11.13 0.98
N VAL A 60 -10.71 11.13 2.29
CA VAL A 60 -9.44 11.36 2.99
C VAL A 60 -9.15 10.20 3.94
N VAL A 61 -7.88 9.97 4.19
CA VAL A 61 -7.41 8.91 5.09
C VAL A 61 -7.77 9.26 6.52
N ALA A 62 -8.41 8.35 7.24
CA ALA A 62 -8.80 8.49 8.64
C ALA A 62 -8.28 7.35 9.52
N GLY A 63 -7.89 6.24 8.95
CA GLY A 63 -7.31 5.11 9.66
C GLY A 63 -6.22 4.44 8.86
N LEU A 64 -5.28 3.80 9.56
CA LEU A 64 -4.15 3.08 8.97
C LEU A 64 -3.98 1.75 9.68
N ASP A 65 -3.70 0.72 8.89
CA ASP A 65 -3.32 -0.61 9.39
C ASP A 65 -2.47 -1.33 8.35
N ALA A 66 -1.84 -2.44 8.73
CA ALA A 66 -1.08 -3.29 7.82
C ALA A 66 -1.14 -4.76 8.24
N GLU A 67 -1.47 -5.62 7.30
CA GLU A 67 -1.24 -7.06 7.46
C GLU A 67 0.22 -7.40 7.18
N LEU A 68 0.78 -8.32 7.94
CA LEU A 68 2.18 -8.73 7.82
C LEU A 68 2.28 -10.21 7.48
N SER A 69 3.10 -10.56 6.48
CA SER A 69 3.38 -11.96 6.15
C SER A 69 4.33 -12.62 7.15
N SER A 70 5.03 -11.83 7.96
CA SER A 70 5.97 -12.27 8.98
C SER A 70 6.06 -11.23 10.09
N ARG A 71 6.24 -11.68 11.33
CA ARG A 71 6.48 -10.80 12.49
C ARG A 71 7.79 -10.02 12.42
N SER A 72 8.69 -10.38 11.54
CA SER A 72 9.94 -9.67 11.30
C SER A 72 9.80 -8.45 10.37
N VAL A 73 8.61 -8.17 9.86
CA VAL A 73 8.34 -6.95 9.10
C VAL A 73 7.95 -5.83 10.06
N ASP A 74 8.70 -4.74 10.03
CA ASP A 74 8.40 -3.51 10.73
C ASP A 74 7.77 -2.52 9.74
N VAL A 75 6.61 -1.98 10.08
CA VAL A 75 5.87 -1.04 9.23
C VAL A 75 5.66 0.27 9.96
N ALA A 76 6.10 1.35 9.35
CA ALA A 76 5.87 2.71 9.79
C ALA A 76 5.03 3.48 8.77
N PHE A 77 4.53 4.62 9.16
CA PHE A 77 3.72 5.49 8.31
C PHE A 77 4.38 6.86 8.19
N ARG A 78 4.47 7.36 6.97
CA ARG A 78 4.89 8.73 6.73
C ARG A 78 3.66 9.59 6.46
N GLY A 79 3.57 10.70 7.17
CA GLY A 79 2.46 11.64 7.07
C GLY A 79 1.84 11.92 8.44
N GLY A 80 1.40 13.15 8.64
CA GLY A 80 0.70 13.54 9.87
C GLY A 80 -0.70 12.96 9.84
N LEU A 81 -1.00 12.00 10.72
CA LEU A 81 -2.36 11.64 11.03
C LEU A 81 -2.93 12.73 11.94
N GLY A 82 -3.80 13.53 11.40
CA GLY A 82 -4.79 14.32 12.09
C GLY A 82 -4.37 15.30 13.17
N SER A 83 -5.24 16.24 13.34
CA SER A 83 -5.27 17.23 14.40
C SER A 83 -5.40 16.59 15.80
N PRO A 84 -4.89 17.20 16.86
CA PRO A 84 -5.18 16.79 18.23
C PRO A 84 -6.67 16.78 18.57
N VAL A 85 -7.51 17.49 17.83
CA VAL A 85 -8.97 17.51 18.03
C VAL A 85 -9.64 16.23 17.52
N ASN A 86 -9.10 15.61 16.46
CA ASN A 86 -9.57 14.34 15.92
C ASN A 86 -8.37 13.47 15.52
N PRO A 87 -7.77 12.75 16.48
CA PRO A 87 -6.66 11.86 16.19
C PRO A 87 -7.04 10.84 15.12
N GLY A 88 -6.20 10.67 14.11
CA GLY A 88 -6.44 9.74 13.01
C GLY A 88 -7.16 10.34 11.80
N ILE A 89 -7.70 11.54 11.85
CA ILE A 89 -8.27 12.22 10.69
C ILE A 89 -7.21 13.08 10.01
N THR A 90 -6.99 12.82 8.73
CA THR A 90 -6.05 13.61 7.90
C THR A 90 -6.80 14.43 6.86
N THR A 91 -6.12 15.41 6.28
CA THR A 91 -6.58 16.11 5.07
C THR A 91 -6.01 15.48 3.81
N SER A 92 -5.16 14.47 3.95
CA SER A 92 -4.54 13.76 2.84
C SER A 92 -5.45 12.66 2.32
N SER A 93 -5.54 12.55 1.02
CA SER A 93 -6.17 11.40 0.35
C SER A 93 -5.23 10.21 0.17
N THR A 94 -3.97 10.32 0.61
CA THR A 94 -2.94 9.30 0.43
C THR A 94 -2.16 9.10 1.72
N ALA A 95 -1.89 7.84 2.05
CA ALA A 95 -0.96 7.45 3.10
C ALA A 95 0.28 6.77 2.48
N VAL A 96 1.44 7.00 3.07
CA VAL A 96 2.70 6.37 2.67
C VAL A 96 3.11 5.40 3.76
N PHE A 97 3.24 4.15 3.39
CA PHE A 97 3.71 3.05 4.23
C PHE A 97 5.20 2.85 3.99
N LEU A 98 5.94 2.66 5.05
CA LEU A 98 7.38 2.40 5.03
C LEU A 98 7.62 1.07 5.72
N ALA A 99 8.23 0.12 5.04
CA ALA A 99 8.46 -1.20 5.61
C ALA A 99 9.92 -1.63 5.46
N ARG A 100 10.40 -2.32 6.46
CA ARG A 100 11.72 -2.98 6.47
C ARG A 100 11.61 -4.36 7.09
N LEU A 101 12.46 -5.26 6.64
CA LEU A 101 12.62 -6.56 7.26
C LEU A 101 13.66 -6.46 8.38
N LEU A 102 13.26 -6.80 9.59
CA LEU A 102 14.15 -6.91 10.75
C LEU A 102 14.90 -8.26 10.68
N GLY A 103 16.22 -8.22 10.77
CA GLY A 103 17.06 -9.42 10.69
C GLY A 103 17.69 -9.67 9.32
N HIS A 104 18.41 -10.78 9.20
CA HIS A 104 19.22 -11.09 8.03
C HIS A 104 18.51 -12.06 7.10
N GLY A 105 18.39 -11.66 5.84
CA GLY A 105 18.06 -12.51 4.70
C GLY A 105 16.58 -12.82 4.49
N GLY A 106 16.20 -12.91 3.24
CA GLY A 106 14.88 -13.29 2.80
C GLY A 106 14.06 -12.12 2.26
N LEU A 107 12.87 -12.46 1.79
CA LEU A 107 11.82 -11.55 1.40
C LEU A 107 10.60 -11.83 2.26
N ALA A 108 9.91 -10.77 2.63
CA ALA A 108 8.63 -10.81 3.29
C ALA A 108 7.70 -9.82 2.59
N ALA A 109 6.46 -9.73 3.01
CA ALA A 109 5.53 -8.77 2.47
C ALA A 109 4.66 -8.17 3.58
N PHE A 110 4.17 -6.98 3.33
CA PHE A 110 3.10 -6.35 4.10
C PHE A 110 1.98 -5.95 3.16
N ARG A 111 0.78 -5.85 3.68
CA ARG A 111 -0.38 -5.37 2.93
C ARG A 111 -0.90 -4.12 3.60
N PRO A 112 -0.79 -2.95 2.94
CA PRO A 112 -1.26 -1.70 3.50
C PRO A 112 -2.77 -1.61 3.46
N HIS A 113 -3.37 -1.08 4.53
CA HIS A 113 -4.79 -0.83 4.67
C HIS A 113 -5.03 0.61 5.09
N ILE A 114 -5.99 1.29 4.47
CA ILE A 114 -6.43 2.62 4.88
C ILE A 114 -7.94 2.66 5.03
N GLY A 115 -8.41 3.29 6.09
CA GLY A 115 -9.80 3.66 6.28
C GLY A 115 -10.05 5.03 5.69
N CYS A 116 -10.98 5.13 4.76
CA CYS A 116 -11.29 6.35 4.04
C CYS A 116 -12.64 6.92 4.46
N ILE A 117 -12.69 8.18 4.86
CA ILE A 117 -13.92 8.90 5.18
C ILE A 117 -14.21 9.97 4.12
N PRO A 118 -15.49 10.35 3.91
CA PRO A 118 -15.82 11.40 2.97
C PRO A 118 -15.08 12.70 3.26
N ALA A 119 -14.51 13.30 2.23
CA ALA A 119 -13.81 14.58 2.35
C ALA A 119 -14.75 15.75 2.62
N SER A 120 -16.04 15.64 2.30
CA SER A 120 -17.11 16.59 2.52
C SER A 120 -18.01 16.14 3.67
N GLY A 121 -17.60 16.32 4.90
CA GLY A 121 -18.45 16.19 6.07
C GLY A 121 -18.66 17.56 6.69
N GLY A 122 -19.91 17.91 7.06
CA GLY A 122 -20.22 19.19 7.68
C GLY A 122 -19.51 19.34 9.03
N GLY A 123 -18.42 20.04 9.05
CA GLY A 123 -17.65 20.39 10.23
C GLY A 123 -16.57 21.37 9.84
N SER A 124 -16.27 22.33 10.71
CA SER A 124 -15.14 23.23 10.53
C SER A 124 -13.87 22.41 10.45
N ARG A 125 -13.27 22.32 9.28
CA ARG A 125 -11.97 21.69 9.09
C ARG A 125 -10.93 22.74 9.34
N PHE A 126 -10.43 22.78 10.55
CA PHE A 126 -9.19 23.50 10.74
C PHE A 126 -8.10 22.77 9.99
N PRO A 127 -7.33 23.47 9.13
CA PRO A 127 -6.16 22.88 8.52
C PRO A 127 -5.28 22.40 9.68
N THR A 128 -5.04 21.09 9.71
CA THR A 128 -4.04 20.55 10.63
C THR A 128 -2.75 21.30 10.40
N VAL A 129 -2.14 21.71 11.51
CA VAL A 129 -0.85 22.39 11.47
C VAL A 129 0.05 21.65 10.51
N ARG A 130 0.35 22.26 9.38
CA ARG A 130 1.42 21.78 8.51
C ARG A 130 2.64 21.69 9.42
N ARG A 131 3.14 20.49 9.66
CA ARG A 131 4.47 20.40 10.23
C ARG A 131 5.33 21.30 9.37
N ALA A 132 5.89 22.34 10.00
CA ALA A 132 6.97 23.09 9.39
C ALA A 132 8.07 22.06 9.14
N PHE A 133 8.17 21.59 7.92
CA PHE A 133 9.39 20.92 7.49
C PHE A 133 10.51 21.91 7.70
N PRO A 134 11.71 21.45 8.12
CA PRO A 134 12.86 22.33 8.19
C PRO A 134 12.98 23.10 6.87
N PRO A 135 13.54 24.32 6.86
CA PRO A 135 13.52 25.21 5.72
C PRO A 135 14.09 24.50 4.49
N GLY A 136 13.21 23.90 3.73
CA GLY A 136 13.46 23.10 2.54
C GLY A 136 12.28 23.27 1.59
N ARG A 137 12.56 23.12 0.32
CA ARG A 137 11.53 23.22 -0.72
C ARG A 137 10.46 22.15 -0.49
N PRO A 138 9.17 22.50 -0.58
CA PRO A 138 8.13 21.50 -0.45
C PRO A 138 8.29 20.43 -1.54
N LEU A 139 8.27 19.17 -1.13
CA LEU A 139 8.25 18.04 -2.06
C LEU A 139 6.83 17.86 -2.59
N ALA A 140 6.73 17.65 -3.89
CA ALA A 140 5.52 17.24 -4.58
C ALA A 140 5.69 15.77 -4.99
N PRO A 141 5.21 14.80 -4.19
CA PRO A 141 5.34 13.39 -4.52
C PRO A 141 4.48 13.05 -5.75
N THR A 142 5.05 12.28 -6.66
CA THR A 142 4.35 11.74 -7.83
C THR A 142 4.49 10.24 -7.81
N THR A 143 3.37 9.53 -7.92
CA THR A 143 3.32 8.07 -7.89
C THR A 143 2.84 7.54 -9.22
N ALA A 144 3.59 6.64 -9.84
CA ALA A 144 3.20 5.87 -11.01
C ALA A 144 2.98 4.40 -10.63
N GLN A 145 1.91 3.80 -11.14
CA GLN A 145 1.64 2.37 -10.98
C GLN A 145 1.71 1.66 -12.32
N ILE A 146 2.56 0.66 -12.40
CA ILE A 146 2.87 -0.10 -13.61
C ILE A 146 2.37 -1.53 -13.42
N ALA A 147 1.40 -1.95 -14.23
CA ALA A 147 0.96 -3.35 -14.25
C ALA A 147 2.09 -4.24 -14.79
N VAL A 148 2.48 -5.26 -14.03
CA VAL A 148 3.57 -6.16 -14.39
C VAL A 148 3.09 -7.17 -15.43
N ARG A 149 3.91 -7.34 -16.47
CA ARG A 149 3.74 -8.36 -17.51
C ARG A 149 4.98 -9.27 -17.53
N PRO A 150 4.85 -10.55 -17.91
CA PRO A 150 6.01 -11.42 -18.09
C PRO A 150 7.03 -10.85 -19.07
N GLY A 151 8.31 -11.11 -18.85
CA GLY A 151 9.40 -10.61 -19.66
C GLY A 151 10.20 -9.50 -19.02
N VAL A 152 10.92 -8.73 -19.83
CA VAL A 152 11.73 -7.59 -19.42
C VAL A 152 11.15 -6.32 -20.03
N HIS A 153 10.74 -5.39 -19.17
CA HIS A 153 10.13 -4.14 -19.60
C HIS A 153 10.85 -2.96 -18.96
N ARG A 154 11.00 -1.89 -19.71
CA ARG A 154 11.66 -0.67 -19.26
C ARG A 154 10.67 0.48 -19.26
N TYR A 155 10.64 1.23 -18.18
CA TYR A 155 9.78 2.40 -17.98
C TYR A 155 10.64 3.59 -17.62
N VAL A 156 10.20 4.77 -18.02
CA VAL A 156 10.92 6.03 -17.78
C VAL A 156 9.97 7.02 -17.15
N GLU A 157 10.33 7.44 -15.94
CA GLU A 157 9.57 8.39 -15.14
C GLU A 157 10.38 9.65 -14.89
N ARG A 158 9.71 10.78 -14.77
CA ARG A 158 10.35 12.07 -14.49
C ARG A 158 9.40 13.01 -13.76
N CYS A 159 9.94 13.94 -13.03
CA CYS A 159 9.16 15.04 -12.47
C CYS A 159 8.51 15.88 -13.55
N GLY A 160 7.39 16.51 -13.21
CA GLY A 160 6.72 17.46 -14.09
C GLY A 160 7.60 18.65 -14.45
N ALA A 161 7.16 19.45 -15.43
CA ALA A 161 7.85 20.67 -15.84
C ALA A 161 8.10 21.58 -14.63
N ARG A 162 9.29 22.21 -14.56
CA ARG A 162 9.74 23.10 -13.48
C ARG A 162 9.95 22.41 -12.11
N LEU A 163 9.99 21.09 -12.08
CA LEU A 163 10.33 20.33 -10.89
C LEU A 163 11.65 19.59 -11.10
N THR A 164 12.46 19.49 -10.04
CA THR A 164 13.68 18.68 -10.00
C THR A 164 13.46 17.45 -9.16
N LEU A 165 14.04 16.33 -9.58
CA LEU A 165 13.99 15.09 -8.84
C LEU A 165 14.91 15.20 -7.61
N ALA A 166 14.33 15.04 -6.42
CA ALA A 166 15.04 15.01 -5.14
C ALA A 166 15.27 13.56 -4.65
N GLY A 167 14.38 12.64 -5.02
CA GLY A 167 14.48 11.23 -4.66
C GLY A 167 13.56 10.37 -5.51
N ALA A 168 13.83 9.06 -5.54
CA ALA A 168 12.95 8.09 -6.18
C ALA A 168 13.05 6.76 -5.46
N SER A 169 11.92 6.10 -5.34
CA SER A 169 11.81 4.74 -4.81
C SER A 169 10.90 3.87 -5.67
N HIS A 170 10.96 2.57 -5.47
CA HIS A 170 10.03 1.65 -6.11
C HIS A 170 9.63 0.54 -5.16
N ALA A 171 8.45 -0.03 -5.38
CA ALA A 171 7.95 -1.19 -4.66
C ALA A 171 7.27 -2.17 -5.61
N VAL A 172 7.35 -3.45 -5.28
CA VAL A 172 6.65 -4.53 -5.98
C VAL A 172 5.50 -5.00 -5.11
N GLY A 173 4.31 -5.10 -5.67
CA GLY A 173 3.13 -5.56 -4.97
C GLY A 173 2.38 -6.66 -5.73
N PHE A 174 1.78 -7.61 -4.99
CA PHE A 174 0.97 -8.70 -5.52
C PHE A 174 -0.46 -8.62 -4.98
N TYR A 175 -1.44 -8.65 -5.88
CA TYR A 175 -2.85 -8.69 -5.51
C TYR A 175 -3.30 -10.14 -5.29
N THR A 176 -3.20 -10.60 -4.05
CA THR A 176 -3.63 -11.93 -3.61
C THR A 176 -4.48 -11.82 -2.35
N GLY A 177 -5.36 -12.77 -2.10
CA GLY A 177 -6.20 -12.78 -0.91
C GLY A 177 -5.41 -13.03 0.37
N THR A 178 -4.34 -13.82 0.28
CA THR A 178 -3.42 -14.15 1.38
C THR A 178 -2.00 -13.73 1.01
N ALA A 179 -1.11 -13.68 1.98
CA ALA A 179 0.30 -13.37 1.74
C ALA A 179 0.91 -14.32 0.68
N PRO A 180 1.61 -13.79 -0.33
CA PRO A 180 2.26 -14.62 -1.34
C PRO A 180 3.34 -15.50 -0.71
N ALA A 181 3.48 -16.72 -1.25
CA ALA A 181 4.55 -17.61 -0.83
C ALA A 181 5.94 -17.01 -1.17
N PRO A 182 7.02 -17.37 -0.44
CA PRO A 182 8.36 -16.82 -0.68
C PRO A 182 8.87 -16.97 -2.12
N ALA A 183 8.48 -18.04 -2.82
CA ALA A 183 8.79 -18.23 -4.23
C ALA A 183 8.11 -17.20 -5.13
N GLN A 184 6.86 -16.82 -4.81
CA GLN A 184 6.10 -15.83 -5.57
C GLN A 184 6.67 -14.42 -5.40
N LEU A 185 7.20 -14.06 -4.22
CA LEU A 185 7.83 -12.78 -3.98
C LEU A 185 9.06 -12.52 -4.87
N ARG A 186 9.66 -13.58 -5.41
CA ARG A 186 10.83 -13.52 -6.30
C ARG A 186 10.48 -13.50 -7.79
N LEU A 187 9.22 -13.64 -8.16
CA LEU A 187 8.78 -13.67 -9.57
C LEU A 187 8.98 -12.34 -10.27
N VAL A 188 9.06 -11.25 -9.52
CA VAL A 188 9.27 -9.91 -10.07
C VAL A 188 10.49 -9.29 -9.42
N SER A 189 11.40 -8.82 -10.24
CA SER A 189 12.56 -8.04 -9.81
C SER A 189 12.58 -6.69 -10.52
N VAL A 190 13.03 -5.68 -9.81
CA VAL A 190 13.09 -4.30 -10.29
C VAL A 190 14.49 -3.76 -10.08
N THR A 191 15.02 -3.12 -11.11
CA THR A 191 16.23 -2.30 -10.99
C THR A 191 15.90 -0.86 -11.38
N GLN A 192 16.37 0.08 -10.56
CA GLN A 192 16.14 1.50 -10.75
C GLN A 192 17.47 2.22 -10.97
N GLN A 193 17.49 3.12 -11.94
CA GLN A 193 18.61 4.00 -12.23
C GLN A 193 18.12 5.43 -12.33
N VAL A 194 18.85 6.35 -11.72
CA VAL A 194 18.57 7.78 -11.79
C VAL A 194 19.71 8.47 -12.53
N ARG A 195 19.40 9.17 -13.62
CA ARG A 195 20.38 9.93 -14.40
C ARG A 195 19.72 11.22 -14.90
N GLY A 196 20.33 12.38 -14.62
CA GLY A 196 19.87 13.68 -15.15
C GLY A 196 18.40 14.00 -14.80
N GLY A 197 17.94 13.65 -13.60
CA GLY A 197 16.55 13.89 -13.20
C GLY A 197 15.53 12.92 -13.83
N VAL A 198 16.01 11.89 -14.53
CA VAL A 198 15.19 10.83 -15.14
C VAL A 198 15.37 9.55 -14.35
N VAL A 199 14.27 8.91 -13.98
CA VAL A 199 14.24 7.60 -13.34
C VAL A 199 13.90 6.55 -14.38
N THR A 200 14.80 5.61 -14.58
CA THR A 200 14.58 4.44 -15.43
C THR A 200 14.36 3.23 -14.56
N VAL A 201 13.22 2.58 -14.72
CA VAL A 201 12.85 1.37 -14.01
C VAL A 201 12.81 0.21 -14.99
N THR A 202 13.61 -0.82 -14.73
CA THR A 202 13.58 -2.07 -15.50
C THR A 202 12.93 -3.16 -14.65
N VAL A 203 11.79 -3.64 -15.09
CA VAL A 203 11.01 -4.71 -14.47
C VAL A 203 11.30 -6.01 -15.19
N ARG A 204 11.70 -7.05 -14.46
CA ARG A 204 11.85 -8.41 -14.96
C ARG A 204 10.84 -9.29 -14.24
N ALA A 205 10.00 -9.98 -14.98
CA ALA A 205 9.02 -10.88 -14.39
C ALA A 205 9.02 -12.23 -15.11
N GLY A 206 8.99 -13.30 -14.34
CA GLY A 206 8.73 -14.65 -14.83
C GLY A 206 7.26 -14.85 -15.18
N ALA A 207 6.88 -16.09 -15.47
CA ALA A 207 5.48 -16.47 -15.64
C ALA A 207 4.73 -16.24 -14.30
N LEU A 208 3.73 -15.37 -14.32
CA LEU A 208 2.99 -14.99 -13.11
C LEU A 208 1.90 -16.01 -12.71
N GLY A 209 1.58 -16.99 -13.58
CA GLY A 209 0.61 -18.03 -13.25
C GLY A 209 -0.78 -17.50 -12.84
N GLY A 210 -1.22 -16.40 -13.44
CA GLY A 210 -2.49 -15.75 -13.09
C GLY A 210 -2.38 -14.74 -11.93
N LEU A 211 -1.23 -14.58 -11.29
CA LEU A 211 -1.00 -13.54 -10.28
C LEU A 211 -1.02 -12.16 -10.94
N ARG A 212 -1.73 -11.22 -10.33
CA ARG A 212 -1.67 -9.82 -10.69
C ARG A 212 -0.64 -9.11 -9.83
N ALA A 213 0.38 -8.55 -10.47
CA ALA A 213 1.43 -7.79 -9.81
C ALA A 213 1.49 -6.35 -10.32
N VAL A 214 2.00 -5.47 -9.50
CA VAL A 214 2.21 -4.05 -9.77
C VAL A 214 3.59 -3.62 -9.31
N VAL A 215 4.21 -2.72 -10.05
CA VAL A 215 5.35 -1.94 -9.59
C VAL A 215 4.86 -0.51 -9.37
N GLN A 216 5.02 -0.02 -8.16
CA GLN A 216 4.82 1.40 -7.86
C GLN A 216 6.18 2.10 -7.92
N VAL A 217 6.22 3.24 -8.57
CA VAL A 217 7.39 4.13 -8.64
C VAL A 217 6.99 5.46 -8.04
N ASP A 218 7.68 5.87 -6.99
CA ASP A 218 7.44 7.13 -6.32
C ASP A 218 8.61 8.08 -6.59
N LEU A 219 8.28 9.30 -7.01
CA LEU A 219 9.22 10.40 -7.26
C LEU A 219 8.98 11.51 -6.25
N ASP A 220 10.02 11.89 -5.53
CA ASP A 220 10.03 13.11 -4.72
C ASP A 220 10.50 14.26 -5.59
N CYS A 221 9.58 15.09 -6.01
CA CYS A 221 9.85 16.23 -6.88
C CYS A 221 9.84 17.53 -6.10
N ALA A 222 10.85 18.38 -6.26
CA ALA A 222 10.94 19.69 -5.63
C ALA A 222 10.86 20.80 -6.69
N ALA A 223 10.35 21.96 -6.33
CA ALA A 223 10.38 23.13 -7.21
C ALA A 223 11.85 23.43 -7.61
N ALA A 224 12.09 23.72 -8.88
CA ALA A 224 13.39 24.18 -9.34
C ALA A 224 13.81 25.47 -8.59
N ALA A 225 15.13 25.63 -8.39
CA ALA A 225 15.67 26.84 -7.77
C ALA A 225 15.49 28.05 -8.67
#